data_78a0ab0bdfee71fc14157a4acfa23e60
#
_entry.id   78a0ab0bdfee71fc14157a4acfa23e60
#
_cell.length_a   1.000
_cell.length_b   1.000
_cell.length_c   1.000
_cell.angle_alpha   90.00
_cell.angle_beta   90.00
_cell.angle_gamma   90.00
#
_symmetry.space_group_name_H-M   'P 1'
#
loop_
_entity.id
_entity.type
_entity.pdbx_description
1 polymer ?
#
loop_
_entity_poly.entity_id
_entity_poly.type
_entity_poly.pdbx_seq_one_letter_code
_entity_poly.pdbx_strand_id
1 'polypeptide(L)'
;MSDFDIAKTTSPASRLVLGSTSRYRRELMQRLCIPFDVAAPDVDETPQDGESPHDLACRLALAKARAVAALHPDAVVIGSDQVADLDGEPLGKPGTHERAVAQLQRMRGRTVVFQTAVAVVCQVA
;
A
#
# COMPACT_ATOMS: atom_id res chain seq x y z
N MET A 1 -22.68 18.24 14.98
CA MET A 1 -21.83 18.56 15.16
C MET A 1 -20.94 18.80 14.50
N SER A 2 -20.85 19.02 14.67
CA SER A 2 -20.06 19.22 14.27
C SER A 2 -19.05 18.84 14.16
N ASP A 3 -18.86 18.56 13.80
CA ASP A 3 -17.87 18.24 13.78
C ASP A 3 -16.83 18.74 13.48
N PHE A 4 -16.82 19.20 13.43
CA PHE A 4 -15.85 19.58 13.28
C PHE A 4 -14.91 19.85 13.91
N ASP A 5 -15.05 19.81 14.36
CA ASP A 5 -14.11 20.01 15.47
C ASP A 5 -13.10 18.90 15.61
N ILE A 6 -13.24 17.88 14.83
CA ILE A 6 -12.23 16.82 14.76
C ILE A 6 -10.86 17.41 14.43
N ALA A 7 -10.81 18.34 13.48
CA ALA A 7 -9.55 18.97 13.11
C ALA A 7 -8.95 19.79 14.26
N LYS A 8 -9.79 20.34 15.13
CA LYS A 8 -9.32 21.15 16.26
C LYS A 8 -8.83 20.29 17.42
N THR A 9 -9.36 19.08 17.56
CA THR A 9 -8.94 18.19 18.64
C THR A 9 -7.72 17.34 18.24
N THR A 10 -7.41 17.28 16.94
CA THR A 10 -6.24 16.57 16.46
C THR A 10 -4.97 17.31 16.86
N SER A 11 -3.98 16.58 17.36
CA SER A 11 -2.69 17.17 17.69
C SER A 11 -2.08 17.83 16.46
N PRO A 12 -1.51 19.04 16.60
CA PRO A 12 -0.82 19.70 15.49
C PRO A 12 0.34 18.87 14.93
N ALA A 13 0.91 17.97 15.74
CA ALA A 13 1.98 17.09 15.31
C ALA A 13 1.48 15.90 14.48
N SER A 14 0.18 15.65 14.48
CA SER A 14 -0.39 14.51 13.74
C SER A 14 -0.50 14.84 12.26
N ARG A 15 0.50 14.39 11.51
CA ARG A 15 0.49 14.50 10.06
C ARG A 15 0.02 13.17 9.48
N LEU A 16 -0.58 13.25 8.31
CA LEU A 16 -0.94 12.06 7.55
C LEU A 16 0.02 11.91 6.39
N VAL A 17 0.64 10.74 6.28
CA VAL A 17 1.59 10.46 5.22
C VAL A 17 1.15 9.18 4.48
N LEU A 18 1.06 9.27 3.17
CA LEU A 18 0.86 8.10 2.32
C LEU A 18 2.23 7.56 1.92
N GLY A 19 2.56 6.37 2.41
CA GLY A 19 3.82 5.69 2.09
C GLY A 19 3.67 4.89 0.80
N SER A 20 3.67 5.57 -0.33
CA SER A 20 3.48 4.94 -1.63
C SER A 20 3.98 5.83 -2.75
N THR A 21 4.47 5.21 -3.82
CA THR A 21 4.77 5.89 -5.08
C THR A 21 3.64 5.78 -6.09
N SER A 22 2.55 5.12 -5.74
CA SER A 22 1.42 4.89 -6.63
C SER A 22 0.63 6.17 -6.85
N ARG A 23 0.59 6.63 -8.10
CA ARG A 23 -0.24 7.75 -8.50
C ARG A 23 -1.72 7.48 -8.24
N TYR A 24 -2.16 6.27 -8.50
CA TYR A 24 -3.55 5.86 -8.31
C TYR A 24 -3.97 5.96 -6.84
N ARG A 25 -3.13 5.46 -5.93
CA ARG A 25 -3.42 5.56 -4.49
C ARG A 25 -3.43 7.00 -4.02
N ARG A 26 -2.53 7.82 -4.55
CA ARG A 26 -2.53 9.25 -4.23
C ARG A 26 -3.83 9.91 -4.66
N GLU A 27 -4.32 9.59 -5.86
CA GLU A 27 -5.59 10.13 -6.34
C GLU A 27 -6.77 9.69 -5.47
N LEU A 28 -6.78 8.43 -5.02
CA LEU A 28 -7.80 7.94 -4.10
C LEU A 28 -7.78 8.69 -2.78
N MET A 29 -6.59 8.93 -2.23
CA MET A 29 -6.45 9.69 -0.99
C MET A 29 -6.93 11.12 -1.14
N GLN A 30 -6.70 11.74 -2.28
CA GLN A 30 -7.16 13.10 -2.55
C GLN A 30 -8.69 13.23 -2.47
N ARG A 31 -9.41 12.16 -2.76
CA ARG A 31 -10.88 12.15 -2.67
C ARG A 31 -11.40 12.28 -1.24
N LEU A 32 -10.55 12.00 -0.25
CA LEU A 32 -10.92 12.15 1.15
C LEU A 32 -10.91 13.61 1.60
N CYS A 33 -10.33 14.49 0.80
CA CYS A 33 -10.22 15.92 1.09
C CYS A 33 -9.52 16.22 2.43
N ILE A 34 -8.59 15.35 2.82
CA ILE A 34 -7.76 15.51 4.02
C ILE A 34 -6.34 15.79 3.56
N PRO A 35 -5.68 16.81 4.11
CA PRO A 35 -4.28 17.08 3.74
C PRO A 35 -3.39 15.90 4.08
N PHE A 36 -2.50 15.54 3.17
CA PHE A 36 -1.52 14.49 3.41
C PHE A 36 -0.26 14.73 2.59
N ASP A 37 0.85 14.18 3.07
CA ASP A 37 2.10 14.14 2.35
C ASP A 37 2.30 12.76 1.75
N VAL A 38 3.22 12.66 0.80
CA VAL A 38 3.56 11.40 0.13
C VAL A 38 5.04 11.13 0.37
N ALA A 39 5.36 9.89 0.70
CA ALA A 39 6.75 9.46 0.86
C ALA A 39 6.93 8.10 0.21
N ALA A 40 8.07 7.92 -0.46
CA ALA A 40 8.40 6.66 -1.10
C ALA A 40 8.89 5.65 -0.06
N PRO A 41 8.28 4.48 0.06
CA PRO A 41 8.81 3.43 0.92
C PRO A 41 9.96 2.71 0.23
N ASP A 42 11.00 2.38 1.00
CA ASP A 42 12.12 1.57 0.54
C ASP A 42 12.03 0.21 1.22
N VAL A 43 11.48 -0.77 0.53
CA VAL A 43 11.17 -2.08 1.08
C VAL A 43 11.50 -3.14 0.04
N ASP A 44 12.08 -4.25 0.48
CA ASP A 44 12.28 -5.42 -0.38
C ASP A 44 10.92 -6.08 -0.61
N GLU A 45 10.47 -6.11 -1.86
CA GLU A 45 9.17 -6.65 -2.23
C GLU A 45 9.21 -8.10 -2.68
N THR A 46 10.35 -8.77 -2.51
CA THR A 46 10.51 -10.17 -2.92
C THR A 46 9.59 -11.08 -2.11
N PRO A 47 8.76 -11.92 -2.76
CA PRO A 47 7.96 -12.91 -2.05
C PRO A 47 8.85 -13.88 -1.28
N GLN A 48 8.37 -14.31 -0.11
CA GLN A 48 9.03 -15.34 0.68
C GLN A 48 8.54 -16.72 0.24
N ASP A 49 9.35 -17.74 0.48
CA ASP A 49 8.98 -19.11 0.12
C ASP A 49 7.69 -19.52 0.80
N GLY A 50 6.74 -20.03 0.02
CA GLY A 50 5.46 -20.49 0.52
C GLY A 50 4.50 -19.39 0.95
N GLU A 51 4.84 -18.13 0.71
CA GLU A 51 3.99 -17.00 1.08
C GLU A 51 2.83 -16.87 0.09
N SER A 52 1.60 -16.86 0.61
CA SER A 52 0.43 -16.64 -0.25
C SER A 52 0.36 -15.19 -0.73
N PRO A 53 -0.34 -14.91 -1.84
CA PRO A 53 -0.56 -13.54 -2.28
C PRO A 53 -1.21 -12.66 -1.22
N HIS A 54 -2.16 -13.21 -0.46
CA HIS A 54 -2.80 -12.50 0.64
C HIS A 54 -1.77 -12.10 1.70
N ASP A 55 -0.95 -13.04 2.16
CA ASP A 55 0.04 -12.77 3.21
C ASP A 55 1.13 -11.82 2.71
N LEU A 56 1.52 -11.96 1.44
CA LEU A 56 2.48 -11.06 0.82
C LEU A 56 1.95 -9.62 0.80
N ALA A 57 0.71 -9.42 0.38
CA ALA A 57 0.10 -8.09 0.35
C ALA A 57 0.05 -7.48 1.76
N CYS A 58 -0.37 -8.25 2.76
CA CYS A 58 -0.42 -7.78 4.15
C CYS A 58 0.96 -7.44 4.68
N ARG A 59 1.94 -8.30 4.45
CA ARG A 59 3.30 -8.08 4.93
C ARG A 59 3.91 -6.83 4.29
N LEU A 60 3.75 -6.66 2.98
CA LEU A 60 4.32 -5.52 2.28
C LEU A 60 3.63 -4.21 2.64
N ALA A 61 2.29 -4.23 2.81
CA ALA A 61 1.58 -3.03 3.25
C ALA A 61 2.11 -2.55 4.59
N LEU A 62 2.29 -3.45 5.55
CA LEU A 62 2.80 -3.13 6.86
C LEU A 62 4.26 -2.69 6.81
N ALA A 63 5.09 -3.39 6.04
CA ALA A 63 6.50 -3.04 5.88
C ALA A 63 6.68 -1.65 5.29
N LYS A 64 5.87 -1.31 4.28
CA LYS A 64 5.90 0.02 3.66
C LYS A 64 5.48 1.11 4.65
N ALA A 65 4.43 0.86 5.42
CA ALA A 65 3.98 1.82 6.43
C ALA A 65 5.05 2.02 7.51
N ARG A 66 5.66 0.94 7.98
CA ARG A 66 6.70 1.01 9.01
C ARG A 66 7.97 1.72 8.53
N ALA A 67 8.39 1.45 7.29
CA ALA A 67 9.57 2.09 6.73
C ALA A 67 9.41 3.61 6.66
N VAL A 68 8.24 4.08 6.26
CA VAL A 68 7.96 5.51 6.19
C VAL A 68 7.76 6.10 7.59
N ALA A 69 7.10 5.37 8.49
CA ALA A 69 6.88 5.83 9.86
C ALA A 69 8.20 6.04 10.61
N ALA A 70 9.21 5.24 10.31
CA ALA A 70 10.54 5.41 10.92
C ALA A 70 11.17 6.76 10.56
N LEU A 71 10.85 7.31 9.40
CA LEU A 71 11.34 8.60 8.93
C LEU A 71 10.43 9.76 9.32
N HIS A 72 9.20 9.46 9.73
CA HIS A 72 8.18 10.44 10.09
C HIS A 72 7.52 10.03 11.41
N PRO A 73 8.25 10.08 12.53
CA PRO A 73 7.76 9.50 13.78
C PRO A 73 6.56 10.24 14.37
N ASP A 74 6.29 11.46 13.93
CA ASP A 74 5.14 12.25 14.35
C ASP A 74 3.90 12.04 13.49
N ALA A 75 3.97 11.16 12.49
CA ALA A 75 2.93 11.02 11.49
C ALA A 75 2.10 9.76 11.70
N VAL A 76 0.87 9.82 11.22
CA VAL A 76 0.06 8.63 10.93
C VAL A 76 0.38 8.24 9.50
N VAL A 77 0.87 7.03 9.29
CA VAL A 77 1.34 6.56 7.99
C VAL A 77 0.43 5.48 7.46
N ILE A 78 0.00 5.63 6.22
CA ILE A 78 -0.78 4.64 5.50
C ILE A 78 0.13 3.96 4.49
N GLY A 79 0.27 2.65 4.62
CA GLY A 79 0.93 1.81 3.63
C GLY A 79 -0.09 0.91 2.96
N SER A 80 0.17 0.55 1.72
CA SER A 80 -0.73 -0.33 0.97
C SER A 80 0.05 -1.13 -0.03
N ASP A 81 -0.43 -2.34 -0.30
CA ASP A 81 0.10 -3.18 -1.34
C ASP A 81 -1.02 -3.93 -2.03
N GLN A 82 -0.80 -4.29 -3.29
CA GLN A 82 -1.74 -5.08 -4.07
C GLN A 82 -0.97 -6.17 -4.80
N VAL A 83 -1.43 -7.41 -4.65
CA VAL A 83 -0.80 -8.57 -5.27
C VAL A 83 -1.84 -9.28 -6.12
N ALA A 84 -1.52 -9.51 -7.39
CA ALA A 84 -2.34 -10.33 -8.26
C ALA A 84 -2.14 -11.80 -7.92
N ASP A 85 -3.24 -12.49 -7.69
CA ASP A 85 -3.26 -13.88 -7.24
C ASP A 85 -3.83 -14.74 -8.37
N LEU A 86 -2.98 -15.57 -8.96
CA LEU A 86 -3.40 -16.56 -9.96
C LEU A 86 -3.25 -17.94 -9.34
N ASP A 87 -4.37 -18.51 -8.91
CA ASP A 87 -4.45 -19.83 -8.30
C ASP A 87 -3.47 -20.05 -7.14
N GLY A 88 -3.34 -19.02 -6.29
CA GLY A 88 -2.45 -19.07 -5.12
C GLY A 88 -1.02 -18.63 -5.39
N GLU A 89 -0.69 -18.28 -6.63
CA GLU A 89 0.63 -17.78 -6.98
C GLU A 89 0.60 -16.26 -7.13
N PRO A 90 1.53 -15.54 -6.47
CA PRO A 90 1.64 -14.11 -6.68
C PRO A 90 2.23 -13.82 -8.06
N LEU A 91 1.59 -12.90 -8.80
CA LEU A 91 2.11 -12.42 -10.06
C LEU A 91 2.84 -11.11 -9.84
N GLY A 92 4.11 -11.07 -10.19
CA GLY A 92 4.91 -9.86 -10.13
C GLY A 92 4.69 -8.97 -11.34
N LYS A 93 5.30 -7.79 -11.29
CA LYS A 93 5.31 -6.88 -12.44
C LYS A 93 6.10 -7.52 -13.57
N PRO A 94 5.57 -7.53 -14.79
CA PRO A 94 6.25 -8.21 -15.90
C PRO A 94 7.58 -7.57 -16.28
N GLY A 95 7.71 -6.25 -16.19
CA GLY A 95 8.96 -5.55 -16.46
C GLY A 95 9.30 -5.35 -17.93
N THR A 96 8.92 -6.28 -18.80
CA THR A 96 9.13 -6.19 -20.25
C THR A 96 7.84 -6.47 -20.99
N HIS A 97 7.80 -6.08 -22.27
CA HIS A 97 6.67 -6.35 -23.14
C HIS A 97 6.44 -7.86 -23.31
N GLU A 98 7.50 -8.62 -23.57
CA GLU A 98 7.40 -10.07 -23.74
C GLU A 98 6.88 -10.76 -22.50
N ARG A 99 7.34 -10.33 -21.32
CA ARG A 99 6.86 -10.90 -20.06
C ARG A 99 5.43 -10.52 -19.77
N ALA A 100 5.00 -9.31 -20.16
CA ALA A 100 3.62 -8.89 -20.03
C ALA A 100 2.70 -9.74 -20.88
N VAL A 101 3.10 -10.02 -22.14
CA VAL A 101 2.34 -10.88 -23.04
C VAL A 101 2.25 -12.29 -22.46
N ALA A 102 3.37 -12.83 -22.00
CA ALA A 102 3.40 -14.18 -21.42
C ALA A 102 2.51 -14.28 -20.19
N GLN A 103 2.52 -13.24 -19.34
CA GLN A 103 1.68 -13.19 -18.14
C GLN A 103 0.20 -13.15 -18.52
N LEU A 104 -0.18 -12.32 -19.49
CA LEU A 104 -1.55 -12.25 -19.96
C LEU A 104 -2.03 -13.58 -20.56
N GLN A 105 -1.13 -14.28 -21.26
CA GLN A 105 -1.44 -15.60 -21.81
C GLN A 105 -1.70 -16.63 -20.70
N ARG A 106 -0.91 -16.57 -19.62
CA ARG A 106 -1.12 -17.44 -18.45
C ARG A 106 -2.46 -17.17 -17.77
N MET A 107 -2.88 -15.92 -17.75
CA MET A 107 -4.13 -15.51 -17.11
C MET A 107 -5.36 -15.80 -17.95
N ARG A 108 -5.17 -16.08 -19.22
CA ARG A 108 -6.25 -16.24 -20.19
C ARG A 108 -7.17 -17.40 -19.78
N GLY A 109 -8.48 -17.12 -19.75
CA GLY A 109 -9.48 -18.08 -19.37
C GLY A 109 -9.47 -18.48 -17.90
N ARG A 110 -8.72 -17.73 -17.05
CA ARG A 110 -8.59 -18.01 -15.62
C ARG A 110 -9.02 -16.79 -14.82
N THR A 111 -9.35 -17.03 -13.58
CA THR A 111 -9.71 -15.95 -12.65
C THR A 111 -8.47 -15.46 -11.94
N VAL A 112 -8.27 -14.14 -11.93
CA VAL A 112 -7.21 -13.50 -11.17
C VAL A 112 -7.86 -12.70 -10.05
N VAL A 113 -7.40 -12.92 -8.83
CA VAL A 113 -7.87 -12.18 -7.66
C VAL A 113 -6.81 -11.17 -7.25
N PHE A 114 -7.22 -9.92 -7.05
CA PHE A 114 -6.29 -8.90 -6.54
C PHE A 114 -6.44 -8.81 -5.03
N GLN A 115 -5.38 -9.19 -4.32
CA GLN A 115 -5.32 -9.07 -2.87
C GLN A 115 -4.79 -7.67 -2.55
N THR A 116 -5.63 -6.85 -1.93
CA THR A 116 -5.25 -5.48 -1.57
C THR A 116 -5.23 -5.34 -0.06
N ALA A 117 -4.13 -4.86 0.47
CA ALA A 117 -3.95 -4.67 1.90
C ALA A 117 -3.62 -3.22 2.22
N VAL A 118 -4.09 -2.77 3.37
CA VAL A 118 -3.81 -1.43 3.90
C VAL A 118 -3.32 -1.58 5.33
N ALA A 119 -2.27 -0.87 5.68
CA ALA A 119 -1.76 -0.80 7.04
C ALA A 119 -1.68 0.67 7.46
N VAL A 120 -2.07 0.93 8.69
CA VAL A 120 -1.96 2.27 9.28
C VAL A 120 -1.05 2.14 10.50
N VAL A 121 0.01 2.92 10.52
CA VAL A 121 1.02 2.88 11.58
C VAL A 121 1.20 4.27 12.16
N CYS A 122 1.19 4.35 13.49
CA CYS A 122 1.50 5.57 14.21
C CYS A 122 2.47 5.20 15.34
N GLN A 123 3.65 5.79 15.34
CA GLN A 123 4.67 5.51 16.35
C GLN A 123 4.51 6.34 17.62
N VAL A 124 3.72 7.38 17.54
CA VAL A 124 3.42 8.21 18.72
C VAL A 124 2.29 7.56 19.49
N ALA A 125 2.54 7.21 20.73
CA ALA A 125 1.53 6.58 21.58
C ALA A 125 0.47 7.61 22.03
#